data_c977661c28ddea640647022bea3215d2
#
_entry.id   c977661c28ddea640647022bea3215d2
#
_cell.length_a   1.000
_cell.length_b   1.000
_cell.length_c   1.000
_cell.angle_alpha   90.00
_cell.angle_beta   90.00
_cell.angle_gamma   90.00
#
_symmetry.space_group_name_H-M   'P 1'
#
loop_
_entity.id
_entity.type
_entity.pdbx_description
1 polymer ?
#
loop_
_entity_poly.entity_id
_entity_poly.type
_entity_poly.pdbx_seq_one_letter_code
_entity_poly.pdbx_strand_id
1 'polypeptide(L)'
;MIYCVSDIHGELDKLERMMELIRFSDADHLYIIGDVIDRGVMGVDILRWIMAAPNMTMLLGNHEQMCLDTLGPKNEFGARDLWRQNGGMPTYRELLYHRTPTERSSILRFLAGLPDHLELEVGRRKFHLVHGCPSEDRNARIWGRVTPDSRSPYPDTICIVGHTPTCFLTGKTDEEHRIWHGNNIIDIDCGCGNLRSELRRLACLRLDDMAEFYVGNSAE
;
A
#
# COMPACT_ATOMS: atom_id res chain seq x y z
N MET A 1 -10.76 -15.48 -5.78
CA MET A 1 -9.28 -15.37 -5.80
C MET A 1 -8.83 -14.39 -4.72
N ILE A 2 -7.57 -14.45 -4.31
CA ILE A 2 -6.98 -13.57 -3.29
C ILE A 2 -5.89 -12.72 -3.94
N TYR A 3 -6.02 -11.41 -3.84
CA TYR A 3 -5.12 -10.44 -4.48
C TYR A 3 -4.44 -9.54 -3.46
N CYS A 4 -3.25 -9.05 -3.78
CA CYS A 4 -2.52 -8.03 -3.01
C CYS A 4 -2.10 -6.87 -3.92
N VAL A 5 -2.28 -5.63 -3.45
CA VAL A 5 -1.73 -4.40 -4.02
C VAL A 5 -1.09 -3.56 -2.93
N SER A 6 -0.20 -2.63 -3.27
CA SER A 6 0.46 -1.74 -2.33
C SER A 6 0.70 -0.36 -2.95
N ASP A 7 0.95 0.64 -2.09
CA ASP A 7 1.49 1.96 -2.47
C ASP A 7 0.72 2.65 -3.61
N ILE A 8 -0.61 2.65 -3.52
CA ILE A 8 -1.53 3.20 -4.54
C ILE A 8 -1.39 4.72 -4.64
N HIS A 9 -1.17 5.39 -3.51
CA HIS A 9 -0.91 6.83 -3.45
C HIS A 9 -1.88 7.70 -4.24
N GLY A 10 -3.18 7.50 -4.04
CA GLY A 10 -4.22 8.34 -4.64
C GLY A 10 -4.42 8.17 -6.15
N GLU A 11 -3.83 7.15 -6.76
CA GLU A 11 -3.97 6.81 -8.19
C GLU A 11 -5.20 5.94 -8.43
N LEU A 12 -6.41 6.53 -8.24
CA LEU A 12 -7.69 5.82 -8.36
C LEU A 12 -7.88 5.21 -9.76
N ASP A 13 -7.54 5.93 -10.82
CA ASP A 13 -7.61 5.43 -12.21
C ASP A 13 -6.84 4.11 -12.39
N LYS A 14 -5.62 4.03 -11.81
CA LYS A 14 -4.84 2.78 -11.88
C LYS A 14 -5.48 1.65 -11.07
N LEU A 15 -6.09 1.97 -9.93
CA LEU A 15 -6.79 0.95 -9.14
C LEU A 15 -8.03 0.46 -9.89
N GLU A 16 -8.83 1.33 -10.49
CA GLU A 16 -10.00 0.96 -11.28
C GLU A 16 -9.60 0.07 -12.47
N ARG A 17 -8.60 0.48 -13.25
CA ARG A 17 -8.06 -0.32 -14.36
C ARG A 17 -7.49 -1.67 -13.89
N MET A 18 -6.86 -1.72 -12.71
CA MET A 18 -6.41 -2.99 -12.13
C MET A 18 -7.59 -3.90 -11.82
N MET A 19 -8.67 -3.38 -11.22
CA MET A 19 -9.88 -4.17 -10.94
C MET A 19 -10.51 -4.72 -12.23
N GLU A 20 -10.55 -3.92 -13.30
CA GLU A 20 -11.01 -4.37 -14.61
C GLU A 20 -10.10 -5.46 -15.20
N LEU A 21 -8.78 -5.25 -15.15
CA LEU A 21 -7.78 -6.18 -15.68
C LEU A 21 -7.87 -7.57 -15.03
N ILE A 22 -8.00 -7.62 -13.68
CA ILE A 22 -8.13 -8.88 -12.94
C ILE A 22 -9.57 -9.40 -12.91
N ARG A 23 -10.54 -8.66 -13.44
CA ARG A 23 -11.98 -8.96 -13.39
C ARG A 23 -12.46 -9.20 -11.96
N PHE A 24 -12.05 -8.30 -11.05
CA PHE A 24 -12.37 -8.39 -9.63
C PHE A 24 -13.88 -8.45 -9.41
N SER A 25 -14.33 -9.36 -8.53
CA SER A 25 -15.73 -9.62 -8.24
C SER A 25 -15.98 -9.80 -6.75
N ASP A 26 -17.24 -9.90 -6.35
CA ASP A 26 -17.63 -10.15 -4.95
C ASP A 26 -17.14 -11.50 -4.40
N ALA A 27 -16.75 -12.45 -5.27
CA ALA A 27 -16.17 -13.73 -4.88
C ALA A 27 -14.66 -13.65 -4.59
N ASP A 28 -14.03 -12.50 -4.83
CA ASP A 28 -12.61 -12.27 -4.66
C ASP A 28 -12.34 -11.46 -3.39
N HIS A 29 -11.10 -11.48 -2.90
CA HIS A 29 -10.67 -10.63 -1.80
C HIS A 29 -9.39 -9.88 -2.17
N LEU A 30 -9.36 -8.58 -1.89
CA LEU A 30 -8.20 -7.71 -2.10
C LEU A 30 -7.59 -7.30 -0.76
N TYR A 31 -6.30 -7.59 -0.59
CA TYR A 31 -5.49 -7.04 0.48
C TYR A 31 -4.69 -5.83 -0.04
N ILE A 32 -4.81 -4.70 0.64
CA ILE A 32 -4.07 -3.46 0.35
C ILE A 32 -2.99 -3.28 1.41
N ILE A 33 -1.72 -3.34 1.01
CA ILE A 33 -0.59 -3.38 1.93
C ILE A 33 -0.09 -1.94 2.20
N GLY A 34 -1.00 -1.06 2.67
CA GLY A 34 -0.71 0.32 3.06
C GLY A 34 -0.49 1.31 1.90
N ASP A 35 -0.25 2.55 2.29
CA ASP A 35 0.08 3.71 1.43
C ASP A 35 -0.93 3.96 0.31
N VAL A 36 -2.20 4.06 0.70
CA VAL A 36 -3.32 4.40 -0.19
C VAL A 36 -3.39 5.90 -0.45
N ILE A 37 -3.10 6.70 0.58
CA ILE A 37 -3.22 8.15 0.55
C ILE A 37 -1.93 8.83 0.08
N ASP A 38 -2.00 10.16 -0.09
CA ASP A 38 -0.90 11.07 -0.39
C ASP A 38 -0.40 11.00 -1.85
N ARG A 39 0.39 11.99 -2.22
CA ARG A 39 1.00 12.21 -3.54
C ARG A 39 -0.06 12.46 -4.63
N GLY A 40 -0.89 11.49 -4.99
CA GLY A 40 -2.07 11.67 -5.83
C GLY A 40 -3.22 12.31 -5.07
N VAL A 41 -4.27 12.71 -5.80
CA VAL A 41 -5.36 13.52 -5.24
C VAL A 41 -6.57 12.71 -4.79
N MET A 42 -6.71 11.44 -5.20
CA MET A 42 -7.91 10.63 -4.96
C MET A 42 -7.76 9.65 -3.77
N GLY A 43 -6.74 9.80 -2.92
CA GLY A 43 -6.48 8.87 -1.82
C GLY A 43 -7.64 8.74 -0.83
N VAL A 44 -8.33 9.84 -0.51
CA VAL A 44 -9.50 9.81 0.38
C VAL A 44 -10.69 9.11 -0.26
N ASP A 45 -10.87 9.21 -1.57
CA ASP A 45 -11.95 8.52 -2.27
C ASP A 45 -11.69 7.01 -2.36
N ILE A 46 -10.42 6.61 -2.55
CA ILE A 46 -10.00 5.21 -2.45
C ILE A 46 -10.26 4.66 -1.04
N LEU A 47 -9.91 5.41 0.03
CA LEU A 47 -10.21 5.00 1.41
C LEU A 47 -11.71 4.78 1.61
N ARG A 48 -12.56 5.68 1.09
CA ARG A 48 -14.01 5.53 1.19
C ARG A 48 -14.53 4.30 0.45
N TRP A 49 -13.95 3.98 -0.69
CA TRP A 49 -14.25 2.75 -1.39
C TRP A 49 -13.88 1.53 -0.55
N ILE A 50 -12.64 1.46 -0.03
CA ILE A 50 -12.19 0.37 0.85
C ILE A 50 -13.10 0.23 2.08
N MET A 51 -13.45 1.33 2.75
CA MET A 51 -14.33 1.33 3.91
C MET A 51 -15.73 0.78 3.63
N ALA A 52 -16.21 0.88 2.40
CA ALA A 52 -17.53 0.40 1.98
C ALA A 52 -17.50 -1.03 1.43
N ALA A 53 -16.35 -1.57 1.05
CA ALA A 53 -16.20 -2.86 0.41
C ALA A 53 -15.89 -3.97 1.42
N PRO A 54 -16.80 -4.95 1.62
CA PRO A 54 -16.58 -6.02 2.61
C PRO A 54 -15.48 -7.00 2.22
N ASN A 55 -15.11 -7.04 0.94
CA ASN A 55 -14.08 -7.92 0.38
C ASN A 55 -12.75 -7.20 0.09
N MET A 56 -12.53 -6.07 0.77
CA MET A 56 -11.25 -5.37 0.79
C MET A 56 -10.74 -5.25 2.23
N THR A 57 -9.47 -5.56 2.44
CA THR A 57 -8.80 -5.43 3.74
C THR A 57 -7.52 -4.61 3.55
N MET A 58 -7.33 -3.59 4.38
CA MET A 58 -6.20 -2.69 4.29
C MET A 58 -5.29 -2.83 5.50
N LEU A 59 -3.98 -2.74 5.30
CA LEU A 59 -2.95 -2.60 6.32
C LEU A 59 -2.55 -1.13 6.49
N LEU A 60 -1.99 -0.83 7.64
CA LEU A 60 -1.42 0.47 7.94
C LEU A 60 -0.07 0.65 7.24
N GLY A 61 0.02 1.65 6.37
CA GLY A 61 1.28 2.14 5.82
C GLY A 61 1.82 3.35 6.59
N ASN A 62 3.03 3.78 6.26
CA ASN A 62 3.63 4.95 6.91
C ASN A 62 2.93 6.26 6.53
N HIS A 63 2.29 6.34 5.38
CA HIS A 63 1.51 7.51 4.98
C HIS A 63 0.24 7.65 5.81
N GLU A 64 -0.48 6.56 6.10
CA GLU A 64 -1.60 6.55 7.02
C GLU A 64 -1.14 6.88 8.45
N GLN A 65 0.02 6.37 8.88
CA GLN A 65 0.59 6.70 10.20
C GLN A 65 0.89 8.20 10.32
N MET A 66 1.51 8.83 9.30
CA MET A 66 1.76 10.28 9.28
C MET A 66 0.46 11.10 9.35
N CYS A 67 -0.59 10.66 8.67
CA CYS A 67 -1.91 11.26 8.74
C CYS A 67 -2.46 11.22 10.19
N LEU A 68 -2.37 10.06 10.84
CA LEU A 68 -2.80 9.86 12.24
C LEU A 68 -1.98 10.69 13.23
N ASP A 69 -0.67 10.77 13.05
CA ASP A 69 0.23 11.55 13.92
C ASP A 69 -0.06 13.05 13.80
N THR A 70 -0.53 13.49 12.62
CA THR A 70 -0.85 14.90 12.35
C THR A 70 -2.27 15.29 12.75
N LEU A 71 -3.27 14.49 12.38
CA LEU A 71 -4.70 14.82 12.52
C LEU A 71 -5.41 14.02 13.61
N GLY A 72 -4.77 12.99 14.13
CA GLY A 72 -5.29 12.17 15.21
C GLY A 72 -5.17 12.85 16.59
N PRO A 73 -5.62 12.15 17.65
CA PRO A 73 -5.68 12.73 19.00
C PRO A 73 -4.32 13.12 19.59
N LYS A 74 -3.23 12.49 19.16
CA LYS A 74 -1.88 12.78 19.66
C LYS A 74 -1.32 14.08 19.11
N ASN A 75 -1.62 14.42 17.85
CA ASN A 75 -1.14 15.62 17.15
C ASN A 75 0.35 15.88 17.46
N GLU A 76 1.22 14.96 17.02
CA GLU A 76 2.63 14.93 17.41
C GLU A 76 3.39 16.14 16.86
N PHE A 77 4.30 16.69 17.67
CA PHE A 77 5.12 17.82 17.25
C PHE A 77 5.99 17.46 16.03
N GLY A 78 5.94 18.28 14.98
CA GLY A 78 6.69 18.06 13.73
C GLY A 78 6.05 17.06 12.75
N ALA A 79 5.00 16.31 13.14
CA ALA A 79 4.35 15.30 12.30
C ALA A 79 3.83 15.90 11.00
N ARG A 80 3.22 17.09 11.05
CA ARG A 80 2.73 17.78 9.85
C ARG A 80 3.82 18.11 8.84
N ASP A 81 5.01 18.51 9.31
CA ASP A 81 6.13 18.83 8.42
C ASP A 81 6.71 17.59 7.78
N LEU A 82 6.83 16.50 8.53
CA LEU A 82 7.20 15.18 8.01
C LEU A 82 6.21 14.73 6.93
N TRP A 83 4.92 14.78 7.22
CA TRP A 83 3.86 14.40 6.29
C TRP A 83 3.88 15.24 5.01
N ARG A 84 4.03 16.56 5.15
CA ARG A 84 4.17 17.49 4.02
C ARG A 84 5.35 17.13 3.11
N GLN A 85 6.51 16.84 3.69
CA GLN A 85 7.72 16.47 2.94
C GLN A 85 7.55 15.15 2.17
N ASN A 86 6.71 14.24 2.67
CA ASN A 86 6.40 12.97 2.04
C ASN A 86 5.20 13.03 1.07
N GLY A 87 4.67 14.22 0.78
CA GLY A 87 3.60 14.39 -0.21
C GLY A 87 2.19 14.35 0.36
N GLY A 88 1.99 14.56 1.67
CA GLY A 88 0.71 14.47 2.35
C GLY A 88 -0.27 15.62 2.12
N MET A 89 0.13 16.68 1.41
CA MET A 89 -0.69 17.88 1.28
C MET A 89 -2.02 17.69 0.50
N PRO A 90 -2.11 16.84 -0.52
CA PRO A 90 -3.41 16.55 -1.15
C PRO A 90 -4.40 15.96 -0.15
N THR A 91 -4.02 14.92 0.58
CA THR A 91 -4.84 14.29 1.62
C THR A 91 -5.19 15.25 2.76
N TYR A 92 -4.21 16.02 3.25
CA TYR A 92 -4.42 17.02 4.29
C TYR A 92 -5.51 18.03 3.90
N ARG A 93 -5.43 18.58 2.68
CA ARG A 93 -6.42 19.54 2.17
C ARG A 93 -7.78 18.90 2.00
N GLU A 94 -7.84 17.71 1.43
CA GLU A 94 -9.09 16.98 1.23
C GLU A 94 -9.80 16.74 2.56
N LEU A 95 -9.11 16.23 3.57
CA LEU A 95 -9.70 15.96 4.88
C LEU A 95 -10.15 17.21 5.63
N LEU A 96 -9.44 18.33 5.51
CA LEU A 96 -9.76 19.53 6.29
C LEU A 96 -10.73 20.47 5.61
N TYR A 97 -10.71 20.57 4.29
CA TYR A 97 -11.48 21.59 3.57
C TYR A 97 -12.62 21.03 2.72
N HIS A 98 -12.58 19.74 2.38
CA HIS A 98 -13.57 19.13 1.49
C HIS A 98 -14.40 18.04 2.17
N ARG A 99 -14.05 17.62 3.40
CA ARG A 99 -14.82 16.62 4.16
C ARG A 99 -15.42 17.24 5.43
N THR A 100 -16.62 16.80 5.77
CA THR A 100 -17.26 17.20 7.03
C THR A 100 -16.44 16.68 8.23
N PRO A 101 -16.58 17.31 9.42
CA PRO A 101 -15.94 16.81 10.63
C PRO A 101 -16.30 15.36 10.95
N THR A 102 -17.52 14.94 10.64
CA THR A 102 -18.00 13.56 10.86
C THR A 102 -17.30 12.57 9.93
N GLU A 103 -17.22 12.87 8.64
CA GLU A 103 -16.51 12.03 7.66
C GLU A 103 -15.02 11.92 8.01
N ARG A 104 -14.38 13.06 8.30
CA ARG A 104 -12.98 13.07 8.74
C ARG A 104 -12.76 12.19 9.97
N SER A 105 -13.61 12.32 10.99
CA SER A 105 -13.52 11.50 12.21
C SER A 105 -13.72 10.01 11.92
N SER A 106 -14.61 9.68 10.99
CA SER A 106 -14.83 8.29 10.55
C SER A 106 -13.58 7.71 9.85
N ILE A 107 -12.98 8.48 8.93
CA ILE A 107 -11.74 8.08 8.23
C ILE A 107 -10.59 7.91 9.23
N LEU A 108 -10.35 8.88 10.12
CA LEU A 108 -9.28 8.77 11.11
C LEU A 108 -9.47 7.58 12.07
N ARG A 109 -10.71 7.28 12.43
CA ARG A 109 -11.03 6.09 13.24
C ARG A 109 -10.76 4.79 12.47
N PHE A 110 -11.10 4.74 11.19
CA PHE A 110 -10.79 3.61 10.33
C PHE A 110 -9.28 3.39 10.24
N LEU A 111 -8.50 4.44 9.93
CA LEU A 111 -7.04 4.37 9.86
C LEU A 111 -6.41 3.92 11.19
N ALA A 112 -6.91 4.42 12.32
CA ALA A 112 -6.44 4.04 13.65
C ALA A 112 -6.73 2.58 14.02
N GLY A 113 -7.70 1.95 13.36
CA GLY A 113 -8.06 0.55 13.54
C GLY A 113 -7.34 -0.42 12.60
N LEU A 114 -6.53 0.07 11.66
CA LEU A 114 -5.84 -0.78 10.70
C LEU A 114 -4.77 -1.65 11.39
N PRO A 115 -4.69 -2.95 11.04
CA PRO A 115 -3.58 -3.79 11.47
C PRO A 115 -2.29 -3.37 10.75
N ASP A 116 -1.15 -3.56 11.40
CA ASP A 116 0.17 -3.30 10.80
C ASP A 116 0.77 -4.53 10.09
N HIS A 117 0.17 -5.69 10.23
CA HIS A 117 0.46 -6.92 9.50
C HIS A 117 -0.74 -7.87 9.55
N LEU A 118 -0.74 -8.85 8.66
CA LEU A 118 -1.70 -9.96 8.63
C LEU A 118 -1.01 -11.25 8.23
N GLU A 119 -1.49 -12.35 8.80
CA GLU A 119 -1.11 -13.69 8.38
C GLU A 119 -2.31 -14.39 7.74
N LEU A 120 -2.09 -15.09 6.65
CA LEU A 120 -3.11 -15.86 5.98
C LEU A 120 -2.55 -17.10 5.28
N GLU A 121 -3.42 -18.06 5.03
CA GLU A 121 -3.10 -19.23 4.23
C GLU A 121 -3.95 -19.23 2.95
N VAL A 122 -3.29 -19.42 1.81
CA VAL A 122 -3.95 -19.57 0.51
C VAL A 122 -3.47 -20.87 -0.13
N GLY A 123 -4.37 -21.83 -0.24
CA GLY A 123 -4.03 -23.19 -0.65
C GLY A 123 -3.10 -23.86 0.35
N ARG A 124 -1.85 -24.09 -0.03
CA ARG A 124 -0.82 -24.70 0.83
C ARG A 124 0.28 -23.71 1.23
N ARG A 125 0.15 -22.42 0.88
CA ARG A 125 1.14 -21.39 1.14
C ARG A 125 0.71 -20.54 2.32
N LYS A 126 1.68 -20.21 3.17
CA LYS A 126 1.52 -19.24 4.25
C LYS A 126 2.08 -17.90 3.80
N PHE A 127 1.34 -16.84 4.09
CA PHE A 127 1.73 -15.48 3.76
C PHE A 127 1.72 -14.61 5.01
N HIS A 128 2.70 -13.72 5.08
CA HIS A 128 2.76 -12.63 6.05
C HIS A 128 2.74 -11.33 5.26
N LEU A 129 1.65 -10.57 5.38
CA LEU A 129 1.48 -9.29 4.72
C LEU A 129 1.91 -8.18 5.66
N VAL A 130 2.80 -7.30 5.22
CA VAL A 130 3.32 -6.19 6.03
C VAL A 130 3.77 -5.06 5.10
N HIS A 131 3.51 -3.79 5.48
CA HIS A 131 3.84 -2.67 4.60
C HIS A 131 5.35 -2.49 4.42
N GLY A 132 6.09 -2.39 5.51
CA GLY A 132 7.54 -2.20 5.49
C GLY A 132 8.33 -3.52 5.54
N CYS A 133 9.21 -3.66 6.52
CA CYS A 133 10.05 -4.85 6.68
C CYS A 133 9.37 -5.89 7.61
N PRO A 134 9.36 -7.20 7.29
CA PRO A 134 8.88 -8.22 8.20
C PRO A 134 9.74 -8.24 9.47
N SER A 135 9.12 -7.97 10.63
CA SER A 135 9.81 -7.77 11.91
C SER A 135 8.85 -7.88 13.09
N GLU A 136 9.34 -8.21 14.27
CA GLU A 136 8.60 -8.10 15.53
C GLU A 136 8.44 -6.62 15.96
N ASP A 137 9.33 -5.73 15.51
CA ASP A 137 9.23 -4.30 15.80
C ASP A 137 8.16 -3.64 14.91
N ARG A 138 7.14 -3.04 15.55
CA ARG A 138 6.06 -2.33 14.87
C ARG A 138 6.58 -1.19 13.98
N ASN A 139 7.60 -0.46 14.42
CA ASN A 139 8.14 0.63 13.63
C ASN A 139 8.81 0.12 12.35
N ALA A 140 9.52 -1.02 12.42
CA ALA A 140 10.08 -1.67 11.25
C ALA A 140 8.98 -2.20 10.31
N ARG A 141 7.85 -2.70 10.83
CA ARG A 141 6.72 -3.12 9.98
C ARG A 141 6.09 -1.98 9.19
N ILE A 142 6.18 -0.74 9.67
CA ILE A 142 5.57 0.44 9.02
C ILE A 142 6.60 1.24 8.20
N TRP A 143 7.84 1.36 8.68
CA TRP A 143 8.85 2.26 8.12
C TRP A 143 10.10 1.56 7.60
N GLY A 144 10.28 0.29 7.96
CA GLY A 144 11.46 -0.48 7.57
C GLY A 144 11.51 -0.72 6.07
N ARG A 145 12.72 -0.71 5.52
CA ARG A 145 12.94 -1.00 4.10
C ARG A 145 13.64 -2.33 3.93
N VAL A 146 13.16 -3.11 2.98
CA VAL A 146 13.88 -4.30 2.54
C VAL A 146 15.03 -3.92 1.62
N THR A 147 16.03 -4.79 1.54
CA THR A 147 17.20 -4.68 0.67
C THR A 147 17.35 -5.97 -0.14
N PRO A 148 18.17 -6.01 -1.19
CA PRO A 148 18.41 -7.25 -1.93
C PRO A 148 18.92 -8.42 -1.09
N ASP A 149 19.58 -8.12 0.04
CA ASP A 149 20.10 -9.12 0.99
C ASP A 149 19.12 -9.50 2.11
N SER A 150 17.97 -8.82 2.17
CA SER A 150 16.96 -9.11 3.20
C SER A 150 16.43 -10.53 3.09
N ARG A 151 16.16 -11.12 4.24
CA ARG A 151 15.61 -12.48 4.36
C ARG A 151 14.40 -12.45 5.28
N SER A 152 13.38 -13.22 4.95
CA SER A 152 12.25 -13.40 5.84
C SER A 152 12.72 -14.01 7.17
N PRO A 153 12.28 -13.48 8.32
CA PRO A 153 12.46 -14.11 9.62
C PRO A 153 11.59 -15.36 9.79
N TYR A 154 10.67 -15.62 8.86
CA TYR A 154 9.70 -16.71 8.89
C TYR A 154 10.03 -17.74 7.79
N PRO A 155 10.72 -18.88 8.11
CA PRO A 155 11.30 -19.80 7.09
C PRO A 155 10.27 -20.39 6.13
N ASP A 156 9.05 -20.70 6.63
CA ASP A 156 8.00 -21.39 5.87
C ASP A 156 6.89 -20.45 5.40
N THR A 157 7.14 -19.12 5.44
CA THR A 157 6.15 -18.10 5.15
C THR A 157 6.68 -17.11 4.10
N ILE A 158 5.91 -16.82 3.10
CA ILE A 158 6.21 -15.80 2.10
C ILE A 158 5.75 -14.45 2.64
N CYS A 159 6.68 -13.51 2.81
CA CYS A 159 6.36 -12.14 3.21
C CYS A 159 6.06 -11.31 1.96
N ILE A 160 4.87 -10.70 1.91
CA ILE A 160 4.52 -9.71 0.87
C ILE A 160 4.68 -8.33 1.48
N VAL A 161 5.50 -7.49 0.85
CA VAL A 161 5.83 -6.14 1.33
C VAL A 161 5.59 -5.08 0.26
N GLY A 162 5.58 -3.82 0.67
CA GLY A 162 5.59 -2.63 -0.16
C GLY A 162 6.66 -1.64 0.28
N HIS A 163 6.33 -0.31 0.24
CA HIS A 163 7.13 0.77 0.82
C HIS A 163 8.49 1.02 0.16
N THR A 164 9.16 0.00 -0.34
CA THR A 164 10.46 0.13 -0.99
C THR A 164 10.29 -0.05 -2.49
N PRO A 165 10.25 1.04 -3.29
CA PRO A 165 10.10 0.89 -4.74
C PRO A 165 11.10 -0.11 -5.31
N THR A 166 10.59 -1.12 -6.01
CA THR A 166 11.35 -2.29 -6.48
C THR A 166 12.55 -1.94 -7.38
N CYS A 167 12.52 -0.76 -8.02
CA CYS A 167 13.67 -0.26 -8.77
C CYS A 167 14.93 -0.07 -7.92
N PHE A 168 14.79 0.22 -6.61
CA PHE A 168 15.93 0.30 -5.69
C PHE A 168 16.49 -1.08 -5.32
N LEU A 169 15.65 -2.12 -5.37
CA LEU A 169 16.08 -3.49 -5.09
C LEU A 169 16.76 -4.13 -6.30
N THR A 170 16.30 -3.79 -7.51
CA THR A 170 16.88 -4.31 -8.76
C THR A 170 18.05 -3.49 -9.31
N GLY A 171 18.18 -2.23 -8.86
CA GLY A 171 19.09 -1.24 -9.46
C GLY A 171 18.66 -0.77 -10.84
N LYS A 172 17.48 -1.15 -11.33
CA LYS A 172 16.94 -0.83 -12.65
C LYS A 172 15.95 0.33 -12.58
N THR A 173 16.48 1.53 -12.61
CA THR A 173 15.67 2.77 -12.51
C THR A 173 15.19 3.29 -13.86
N ASP A 174 15.70 2.75 -14.96
CA ASP A 174 15.44 3.08 -16.36
C ASP A 174 14.56 2.05 -17.10
N GLU A 175 14.10 1.02 -16.39
CA GLU A 175 13.17 0.02 -16.89
C GLU A 175 11.81 0.14 -16.18
N GLU A 176 10.75 -0.41 -16.77
CA GLU A 176 9.45 -0.55 -16.12
C GLU A 176 9.56 -1.38 -14.85
N HIS A 177 9.03 -0.84 -13.75
CA HIS A 177 9.12 -1.49 -12.46
C HIS A 177 8.28 -2.76 -12.44
N ARG A 178 8.84 -3.83 -11.86
CA ARG A 178 8.18 -5.13 -11.69
C ARG A 178 8.31 -5.59 -10.25
N ILE A 179 7.42 -6.49 -9.85
CA ILE A 179 7.48 -7.18 -8.56
C ILE A 179 8.87 -7.78 -8.37
N TRP A 180 9.45 -7.57 -7.20
CA TRP A 180 10.75 -8.14 -6.85
C TRP A 180 10.57 -9.39 -5.99
N HIS A 181 11.29 -10.46 -6.34
CA HIS A 181 11.30 -11.72 -5.62
C HIS A 181 12.66 -11.95 -4.96
N GLY A 182 12.68 -11.95 -3.63
CA GLY A 182 13.87 -12.24 -2.82
C GLY A 182 13.75 -13.53 -2.02
N ASN A 183 14.46 -13.62 -0.90
CA ASN A 183 14.52 -14.80 -0.02
C ASN A 183 13.26 -14.89 0.87
N ASN A 184 12.20 -15.51 0.39
CA ASN A 184 10.86 -15.54 1.00
C ASN A 184 10.28 -14.14 1.29
N ILE A 185 10.71 -13.13 0.55
CA ILE A 185 10.15 -11.77 0.54
C ILE A 185 9.79 -11.42 -0.90
N ILE A 186 8.59 -10.90 -1.11
CA ILE A 186 8.13 -10.40 -2.40
C ILE A 186 7.71 -8.95 -2.18
N ASP A 187 8.37 -8.03 -2.88
CA ASP A 187 8.03 -6.61 -2.83
C ASP A 187 7.19 -6.23 -4.06
N ILE A 188 6.00 -5.68 -3.79
CA ILE A 188 5.03 -5.31 -4.82
C ILE A 188 4.88 -3.81 -5.05
N ASP A 189 5.71 -2.96 -4.39
CA ASP A 189 5.76 -1.52 -4.68
C ASP A 189 6.49 -1.25 -5.99
N CYS A 190 5.76 -1.27 -7.09
CA CYS A 190 6.28 -0.92 -8.42
C CYS A 190 6.26 0.59 -8.71
N GLY A 191 6.36 1.42 -7.66
CA GLY A 191 6.56 2.86 -7.75
C GLY A 191 5.33 3.64 -8.20
N CYS A 192 4.12 3.12 -8.03
CA CYS A 192 2.86 3.79 -8.42
C CYS A 192 2.79 5.23 -7.93
N GLY A 193 3.20 5.47 -6.68
CA GLY A 193 3.24 6.80 -6.06
C GLY A 193 4.36 7.72 -6.53
N ASN A 194 5.27 7.31 -7.42
CA ASN A 194 6.28 8.19 -7.98
C ASN A 194 5.74 8.96 -9.20
N LEU A 195 4.91 9.97 -8.96
CA LEU A 195 4.20 10.73 -9.98
C LEU A 195 5.09 11.39 -11.05
N ARG A 196 6.42 11.41 -10.85
CA ARG A 196 7.39 11.98 -11.80
C ARG A 196 7.98 10.95 -12.76
N SER A 197 7.76 9.66 -12.52
CA SER A 197 8.28 8.58 -13.34
C SER A 197 7.22 8.07 -14.32
N GLU A 198 7.53 8.02 -15.59
CA GLU A 198 6.70 7.36 -16.60
C GLU A 198 6.78 5.82 -16.51
N LEU A 199 7.78 5.30 -15.81
CA LEU A 199 8.02 3.86 -15.65
C LEU A 199 7.26 3.26 -14.44
N ARG A 200 6.54 4.10 -13.69
CA ARG A 200 5.77 3.72 -12.52
C ARG A 200 4.57 2.85 -12.87
N ARG A 201 4.27 1.87 -12.03
CA ARG A 201 3.15 0.95 -12.21
C ARG A 201 2.44 0.70 -10.88
N LEU A 202 1.15 0.44 -10.95
CA LEU A 202 0.46 -0.31 -9.91
C LEU A 202 0.63 -1.79 -10.24
N ALA A 203 1.18 -2.55 -9.29
CA ALA A 203 1.28 -4.00 -9.41
C ALA A 203 0.21 -4.67 -8.53
N CYS A 204 -0.27 -5.82 -8.98
CA CYS A 204 -1.14 -6.70 -8.23
C CYS A 204 -0.61 -8.12 -8.29
N LEU A 205 -0.50 -8.78 -7.13
CA LEU A 205 -0.11 -10.18 -7.01
C LEU A 205 -1.31 -11.02 -6.62
N ARG A 206 -1.62 -12.06 -7.38
CA ARG A 206 -2.63 -13.08 -7.02
C ARG A 206 -1.97 -14.19 -6.22
N LEU A 207 -2.41 -14.39 -4.99
CA LEU A 207 -1.77 -15.33 -4.05
C LEU A 207 -2.08 -16.80 -4.36
N ASP A 208 -3.18 -17.09 -5.07
CA ASP A 208 -3.60 -18.45 -5.41
C ASP A 208 -2.55 -19.18 -6.28
N ASP A 209 -1.97 -18.49 -7.23
CA ASP A 209 -1.03 -19.04 -8.22
C ASP A 209 0.21 -18.17 -8.46
N MET A 210 0.36 -17.07 -7.74
CA MET A 210 1.45 -16.10 -7.85
C MET A 210 1.47 -15.36 -9.19
N ALA A 211 0.32 -15.21 -9.85
CA ALA A 211 0.21 -14.44 -11.09
C ALA A 211 0.34 -12.93 -10.79
N GLU A 212 1.09 -12.24 -11.64
CA GLU A 212 1.39 -10.82 -11.53
C GLU A 212 0.62 -10.02 -12.59
N PHE A 213 0.05 -8.89 -12.19
CA PHE A 213 -0.66 -7.96 -13.05
C PHE A 213 -0.09 -6.55 -12.88
N TYR A 214 -0.11 -5.76 -13.94
CA TYR A 214 0.50 -4.42 -13.93
C TYR A 214 -0.37 -3.42 -14.68
N VAL A 215 -0.51 -2.22 -14.12
CA VAL A 215 -1.14 -1.08 -14.77
C VAL A 215 -0.17 0.08 -14.79
N GLY A 216 0.26 0.47 -15.98
CA GLY A 216 1.15 1.60 -16.23
C GLY A 216 0.42 2.93 -16.44
N ASN A 217 1.16 3.95 -16.91
CA ASN A 217 0.60 5.27 -17.22
C ASN A 217 -0.16 5.28 -18.55
N SER A 218 0.28 4.48 -19.54
CA SER A 218 -0.40 4.36 -20.83
C SER A 218 -1.56 3.36 -20.72
N ALA A 219 -2.66 3.62 -21.43
CA ALA A 219 -3.64 2.57 -21.71
C ALA A 219 -2.96 1.56 -22.65
N GLU A 220 -2.71 0.35 -22.16
CA GLU A 220 -2.34 -0.79 -22.99
C GLU A 220 -3.58 -1.37 -23.64
#